data_c0682f45302e15912c428fd6fe883b33
#
_entry.id   c0682f45302e15912c428fd6fe883b33
#
_cell.length_a   1.000
_cell.length_b   1.000
_cell.length_c   1.000
_cell.angle_alpha   90.00
_cell.angle_beta   90.00
_cell.angle_gamma   90.00
#
_symmetry.space_group_name_H-M   'P 1'
#
loop_
_entity.id
_entity.type
_entity.pdbx_description
1 polymer ?
#
loop_
_entity_poly.entity_id
_entity_poly.type
_entity_poly.pdbx_seq_one_letter_code
_entity_poly.pdbx_strand_id
1 'polypeptide(L)'
;YRKKENLTQEQVANYLNISAPAVNKWENGISYPDITLLSSLARVLKIDVNTLLEFNKELTDTEVKEITKEIGEIISKEGFKKGFERSCALIKQYPNCDELTIGISTVLRIYLLEPSIEDKYKYETKIIEWLELVSSSNNEKIASMAKLDLSAIYREKKEYKKAQEILDKIPEIDIDKKIQQALLFESSGEYEKAYSIYESKLWKDSHEVFGILSFIINLLYKENKFNEAEEYVEFCKKIIEVFEFGEYYKYQLDLSLAKEKRDKDKTIEMIIKIVSEASSMDNAMKSKLYRHMKFNVNSSISKDKYEKMVKEAIK
;
A
#
# COMPACT_ATOMS: atom_id res chain seq x y z
N TYR A 1 41.41 2.56 -4.42
CA TYR A 1 41.50 3.61 -3.39
C TYR A 1 42.97 4.06 -3.19
N ARG A 2 43.93 3.18 -2.89
CA ARG A 2 45.31 3.55 -2.66
C ARG A 2 45.89 4.48 -3.75
N LYS A 3 45.70 4.16 -5.04
CA LYS A 3 46.15 5.00 -6.17
C LYS A 3 45.51 6.38 -6.20
N LYS A 4 44.24 6.52 -5.77
CA LYS A 4 43.56 7.82 -5.64
C LYS A 4 44.21 8.72 -4.58
N GLU A 5 44.73 8.11 -3.51
CA GLU A 5 45.41 8.82 -2.44
C GLU A 5 46.92 9.00 -2.73
N ASN A 6 47.41 8.61 -3.92
CA ASN A 6 48.81 8.67 -4.35
C ASN A 6 49.76 7.95 -3.42
N LEU A 7 49.30 6.88 -2.74
CA LEU A 7 50.15 6.07 -1.86
C LEU A 7 50.79 4.92 -2.62
N THR A 8 52.06 4.58 -2.25
CA THR A 8 52.70 3.35 -2.70
C THR A 8 52.30 2.15 -1.83
N GLN A 9 52.49 0.92 -2.32
CA GLN A 9 52.25 -0.28 -1.50
C GLN A 9 53.13 -0.29 -0.25
N GLU A 10 54.38 0.20 -0.35
CA GLU A 10 55.31 0.33 0.78
C GLU A 10 54.81 1.33 1.82
N GLN A 11 54.26 2.47 1.40
CA GLN A 11 53.68 3.44 2.32
C GLN A 11 52.47 2.87 3.10
N VAL A 12 51.57 2.17 2.41
CA VAL A 12 50.45 1.50 3.08
C VAL A 12 50.97 0.43 4.05
N ALA A 13 51.94 -0.37 3.63
CA ALA A 13 52.56 -1.40 4.47
C ALA A 13 53.20 -0.80 5.73
N ASN A 14 53.91 0.30 5.60
CA ASN A 14 54.52 1.02 6.74
C ASN A 14 53.46 1.56 7.70
N TYR A 15 52.37 2.18 7.21
CA TYR A 15 51.26 2.65 8.07
C TYR A 15 50.60 1.53 8.86
N LEU A 16 50.54 0.32 8.28
CA LEU A 16 49.87 -0.83 8.90
C LEU A 16 50.85 -1.75 9.67
N ASN A 17 52.14 -1.43 9.66
CA ASN A 17 53.21 -2.22 10.26
C ASN A 17 53.24 -3.67 9.73
N ILE A 18 53.16 -3.82 8.40
CA ILE A 18 53.18 -5.09 7.65
C ILE A 18 54.18 -5.01 6.51
N SER A 19 54.37 -6.10 5.75
CA SER A 19 55.26 -6.11 4.59
C SER A 19 54.56 -5.64 3.29
N ALA A 20 55.27 -4.94 2.42
CA ALA A 20 54.75 -4.54 1.12
C ALA A 20 54.25 -5.72 0.23
N PRO A 21 54.88 -6.91 0.25
CA PRO A 21 54.35 -8.11 -0.40
C PRO A 21 52.94 -8.53 0.11
N ALA A 22 52.60 -8.24 1.38
CA ALA A 22 51.26 -8.53 1.88
C ALA A 22 50.20 -7.63 1.21
N VAL A 23 50.50 -6.33 1.09
CA VAL A 23 49.62 -5.37 0.38
C VAL A 23 49.47 -5.78 -1.10
N ASN A 24 50.55 -6.21 -1.74
CA ASN A 24 50.52 -6.69 -3.11
C ASN A 24 49.59 -7.93 -3.27
N LYS A 25 49.68 -8.90 -2.34
CA LYS A 25 48.79 -10.08 -2.35
C LYS A 25 47.31 -9.68 -2.19
N TRP A 26 46.98 -8.69 -1.34
CA TRP A 26 45.63 -8.19 -1.19
C TRP A 26 45.12 -7.55 -2.47
N GLU A 27 45.89 -6.68 -3.11
CA GLU A 27 45.50 -6.01 -4.36
C GLU A 27 45.36 -6.97 -5.55
N ASN A 28 45.99 -8.13 -5.51
CA ASN A 28 45.87 -9.18 -6.53
C ASN A 28 44.83 -10.27 -6.14
N GLY A 29 44.12 -10.13 -5.03
CA GLY A 29 43.11 -11.09 -4.59
C GLY A 29 43.68 -12.45 -4.13
N ILE A 30 44.99 -12.56 -3.86
CA ILE A 30 45.64 -13.80 -3.43
C ILE A 30 45.37 -14.06 -1.95
N SER A 31 45.22 -13.00 -1.14
CA SER A 31 44.87 -13.07 0.28
C SER A 31 44.09 -11.82 0.68
N TYR A 32 43.47 -11.86 1.85
CA TYR A 32 42.74 -10.72 2.41
C TYR A 32 43.48 -10.14 3.63
N PRO A 33 43.24 -8.85 3.97
CA PRO A 33 43.71 -8.27 5.21
C PRO A 33 43.10 -9.00 6.42
N ASP A 34 43.87 -9.09 7.51
CA ASP A 34 43.32 -9.49 8.80
C ASP A 34 42.24 -8.49 9.25
N ILE A 35 41.17 -8.99 9.88
CA ILE A 35 40.04 -8.17 10.32
C ILE A 35 40.50 -7.03 11.25
N THR A 36 41.54 -7.24 12.05
CA THR A 36 42.09 -6.24 12.96
C THR A 36 42.76 -5.07 12.23
N LEU A 37 43.16 -5.25 10.98
CA LEU A 37 43.78 -4.21 10.15
C LEU A 37 42.77 -3.39 9.34
N LEU A 38 41.50 -3.84 9.19
CA LEU A 38 40.50 -3.20 8.33
C LEU A 38 40.26 -1.74 8.73
N SER A 39 40.11 -1.45 10.01
CA SER A 39 39.88 -0.09 10.49
C SER A 39 41.05 0.85 10.22
N SER A 40 42.29 0.35 10.38
CA SER A 40 43.52 1.11 10.09
C SER A 40 43.73 1.31 8.60
N LEU A 41 43.45 0.28 7.79
CA LEU A 41 43.50 0.34 6.33
C LEU A 41 42.49 1.35 5.78
N ALA A 42 41.25 1.34 6.26
CA ALA A 42 40.20 2.30 5.88
C ALA A 42 40.65 3.75 6.15
N ARG A 43 41.25 4.01 7.34
CA ARG A 43 41.79 5.35 7.67
C ARG A 43 42.94 5.77 6.74
N VAL A 44 43.87 4.87 6.44
CA VAL A 44 44.97 5.15 5.52
C VAL A 44 44.46 5.48 4.11
N LEU A 45 43.40 4.78 3.68
CA LEU A 45 42.79 4.98 2.38
C LEU A 45 41.73 6.11 2.37
N LYS A 46 41.48 6.76 3.52
CA LYS A 46 40.48 7.82 3.71
C LYS A 46 39.06 7.44 3.26
N ILE A 47 38.67 6.20 3.52
CA ILE A 47 37.35 5.66 3.27
C ILE A 47 36.77 5.08 4.56
N ASP A 48 35.47 4.86 4.62
CA ASP A 48 34.83 4.10 5.69
C ASP A 48 35.03 2.58 5.48
N VAL A 49 34.90 1.81 6.55
CA VAL A 49 35.10 0.34 6.52
C VAL A 49 34.09 -0.35 5.64
N ASN A 50 32.87 0.15 5.55
CA ASN A 50 31.83 -0.44 4.69
C ASN A 50 32.21 -0.29 3.21
N THR A 51 32.73 0.87 2.84
CA THR A 51 33.28 1.12 1.49
C THR A 51 34.47 0.21 1.19
N LEU A 52 35.34 -0.01 2.20
CA LEU A 52 36.50 -0.90 2.03
C LEU A 52 36.07 -2.36 1.79
N LEU A 53 35.02 -2.80 2.47
CA LEU A 53 34.48 -4.16 2.39
C LEU A 53 33.51 -4.34 1.23
N GLU A 54 33.24 -3.28 0.45
CA GLU A 54 32.15 -3.26 -0.53
C GLU A 54 30.84 -3.72 0.10
N PHE A 55 30.68 -3.42 1.40
CA PHE A 55 29.44 -3.72 2.11
C PHE A 55 28.36 -2.82 1.53
N ASN A 56 27.56 -3.40 0.68
CA ASN A 56 26.46 -2.68 0.05
C ASN A 56 25.53 -2.17 1.14
N LYS A 57 25.24 -0.87 1.09
CA LYS A 57 24.11 -0.28 1.79
C LYS A 57 22.86 -1.10 1.46
N GLU A 58 21.88 -1.04 2.33
CA GLU A 58 20.54 -1.53 2.05
C GLU A 58 20.12 -1.14 0.63
N LEU A 59 19.47 -2.07 -0.06
CA LEU A 59 18.97 -1.80 -1.41
C LEU A 59 17.95 -0.65 -1.36
N THR A 60 18.05 0.25 -2.32
CA THR A 60 17.05 1.28 -2.52
C THR A 60 15.78 0.68 -3.14
N ASP A 61 14.64 1.34 -2.98
CA ASP A 61 13.37 0.93 -3.61
C ASP A 61 13.50 0.74 -5.13
N THR A 62 14.35 1.53 -5.78
CA THR A 62 14.61 1.42 -7.22
C THR A 62 15.36 0.14 -7.55
N GLU A 63 16.41 -0.18 -6.79
CA GLU A 63 17.18 -1.41 -6.96
C GLU A 63 16.33 -2.65 -6.68
N VAL A 64 15.47 -2.63 -5.66
CA VAL A 64 14.51 -3.71 -5.38
C VAL A 64 13.59 -3.93 -6.57
N LYS A 65 13.05 -2.85 -7.18
CA LYS A 65 12.18 -2.94 -8.37
C LYS A 65 12.92 -3.49 -9.59
N GLU A 66 14.17 -3.08 -9.80
CA GLU A 66 14.99 -3.59 -10.89
C GLU A 66 15.29 -5.08 -10.74
N ILE A 67 15.66 -5.51 -9.53
CA ILE A 67 15.91 -6.92 -9.22
C ILE A 67 14.65 -7.76 -9.38
N THR A 68 13.50 -7.30 -8.89
CA THR A 68 12.24 -8.04 -9.05
C THR A 68 11.82 -8.15 -10.51
N LYS A 69 12.07 -7.13 -11.32
CA LYS A 69 11.88 -7.16 -12.76
C LYS A 69 12.83 -8.16 -13.42
N GLU A 70 14.13 -8.16 -13.06
CA GLU A 70 15.13 -9.15 -13.54
C GLU A 70 14.63 -10.57 -13.30
N ILE A 71 14.12 -10.88 -12.11
CA ILE A 71 13.57 -12.20 -11.79
C ILE A 71 12.42 -12.58 -12.75
N GLY A 72 11.48 -11.66 -12.99
CA GLY A 72 10.39 -11.88 -13.95
C GLY A 72 10.90 -12.16 -15.38
N GLU A 73 11.93 -11.44 -15.81
CA GLU A 73 12.56 -11.66 -17.11
C GLU A 73 13.26 -13.02 -17.21
N ILE A 74 13.99 -13.44 -16.17
CA ILE A 74 14.63 -14.76 -16.10
C ILE A 74 13.57 -15.86 -16.17
N ILE A 75 12.48 -15.75 -15.40
CA ILE A 75 11.39 -16.74 -15.43
C ILE A 75 10.80 -16.86 -16.83
N SER A 76 10.57 -15.73 -17.49
CA SER A 76 9.97 -15.70 -18.84
C SER A 76 10.89 -16.26 -19.91
N LYS A 77 12.21 -16.07 -19.80
CA LYS A 77 13.21 -16.49 -20.82
C LYS A 77 13.77 -17.87 -20.56
N GLU A 78 14.03 -18.22 -19.31
CA GLU A 78 14.80 -19.39 -18.89
C GLU A 78 13.98 -20.40 -18.06
N GLY A 79 12.75 -20.04 -17.71
CA GLY A 79 11.83 -20.86 -16.93
C GLY A 79 11.86 -20.59 -15.43
N PHE A 80 10.80 -21.02 -14.75
CA PHE A 80 10.54 -20.75 -13.33
C PHE A 80 11.68 -21.21 -12.41
N LYS A 81 12.22 -22.41 -12.65
CA LYS A 81 13.29 -22.98 -11.81
C LYS A 81 14.52 -22.06 -11.75
N LYS A 82 14.92 -21.48 -12.86
CA LYS A 82 16.06 -20.56 -12.96
C LYS A 82 15.81 -19.26 -12.19
N GLY A 83 14.63 -18.67 -12.36
CA GLY A 83 14.23 -17.49 -11.60
C GLY A 83 14.18 -17.76 -10.09
N PHE A 84 13.69 -18.93 -9.68
CA PHE A 84 13.66 -19.33 -8.28
C PHE A 84 15.08 -19.52 -7.68
N GLU A 85 15.99 -20.19 -8.41
CA GLU A 85 17.39 -20.35 -8.00
C GLU A 85 18.07 -18.98 -7.82
N ARG A 86 17.85 -18.04 -8.77
CA ARG A 86 18.33 -16.67 -8.67
C ARG A 86 17.74 -15.93 -7.47
N SER A 87 16.45 -16.10 -7.22
CA SER A 87 15.76 -15.53 -6.06
C SER A 87 16.36 -16.00 -4.73
N CYS A 88 16.63 -17.31 -4.60
CA CYS A 88 17.31 -17.85 -3.42
C CYS A 88 18.70 -17.24 -3.21
N ALA A 89 19.47 -17.04 -4.27
CA ALA A 89 20.81 -16.43 -4.20
C ALA A 89 20.72 -14.97 -3.74
N LEU A 90 19.76 -14.20 -4.27
CA LEU A 90 19.57 -12.79 -3.92
C LEU A 90 19.10 -12.61 -2.47
N ILE A 91 18.13 -13.39 -2.00
CA ILE A 91 17.68 -13.33 -0.59
C ILE A 91 18.81 -13.73 0.36
N LYS A 92 19.65 -14.70 -0.04
CA LYS A 92 20.85 -15.04 0.74
C LYS A 92 21.91 -13.93 0.73
N GLN A 93 22.02 -13.19 -0.36
CA GLN A 93 22.95 -12.05 -0.48
C GLN A 93 22.49 -10.84 0.32
N TYR A 94 21.18 -10.61 0.42
CA TYR A 94 20.55 -9.49 1.12
C TYR A 94 19.56 -9.98 2.20
N PRO A 95 20.04 -10.67 3.25
CA PRO A 95 19.19 -11.40 4.19
C PRO A 95 18.29 -10.49 5.07
N ASN A 96 18.65 -9.20 5.16
CA ASN A 96 17.93 -8.22 5.98
C ASN A 96 17.08 -7.23 5.13
N CYS A 97 16.94 -7.48 3.83
CA CYS A 97 16.11 -6.65 2.95
C CYS A 97 14.72 -7.27 2.82
N ASP A 98 13.83 -6.89 3.74
CA ASP A 98 12.45 -7.39 3.78
C ASP A 98 11.66 -6.99 2.53
N GLU A 99 11.90 -5.78 1.99
CA GLU A 99 11.31 -5.26 0.75
C GLU A 99 11.64 -6.15 -0.44
N LEU A 100 12.90 -6.59 -0.56
CA LEU A 100 13.33 -7.50 -1.61
C LEU A 100 12.64 -8.85 -1.47
N THR A 101 12.58 -9.37 -0.25
CA THR A 101 11.98 -10.68 0.04
C THR A 101 10.49 -10.70 -0.31
N ILE A 102 9.75 -9.66 0.03
CA ILE A 102 8.33 -9.51 -0.38
C ILE A 102 8.24 -9.39 -1.90
N GLY A 103 9.01 -8.49 -2.52
CA GLY A 103 8.96 -8.27 -3.96
C GLY A 103 9.21 -9.56 -4.75
N ILE A 104 10.23 -10.31 -4.38
CA ILE A 104 10.55 -11.62 -4.97
C ILE A 104 9.41 -12.62 -4.74
N SER A 105 8.90 -12.71 -3.50
CA SER A 105 7.80 -13.63 -3.17
C SER A 105 6.56 -13.36 -4.01
N THR A 106 6.21 -12.09 -4.19
CA THR A 106 5.08 -11.66 -5.02
C THR A 106 5.27 -12.07 -6.48
N VAL A 107 6.44 -11.80 -7.07
CA VAL A 107 6.74 -12.19 -8.46
C VAL A 107 6.64 -13.71 -8.63
N LEU A 108 7.28 -14.48 -7.75
CA LEU A 108 7.25 -15.94 -7.82
C LEU A 108 5.83 -16.49 -7.68
N ARG A 109 5.01 -15.93 -6.80
CA ARG A 109 3.60 -16.36 -6.63
C ARG A 109 2.77 -16.13 -7.88
N ILE A 110 2.94 -15.00 -8.56
CA ILE A 110 2.24 -14.71 -9.83
C ILE A 110 2.56 -15.81 -10.86
N TYR A 111 3.82 -16.15 -11.01
CA TYR A 111 4.22 -17.18 -11.98
C TYR A 111 3.82 -18.60 -11.54
N LEU A 112 3.71 -18.90 -10.23
CA LEU A 112 3.21 -20.19 -9.73
C LEU A 112 1.75 -20.47 -10.08
N LEU A 113 0.98 -19.48 -10.53
CA LEU A 113 -0.36 -19.69 -11.08
C LEU A 113 -0.34 -20.50 -12.39
N GLU A 114 0.79 -20.47 -13.12
CA GLU A 114 0.96 -21.21 -14.36
C GLU A 114 0.84 -22.74 -14.14
N PRO A 115 -0.10 -23.44 -14.78
CA PRO A 115 -0.33 -24.86 -14.55
C PRO A 115 0.86 -25.77 -14.87
N SER A 116 1.71 -25.35 -15.80
CA SER A 116 2.85 -26.13 -16.32
C SER A 116 4.02 -26.26 -15.35
N ILE A 117 4.05 -25.54 -14.24
CA ILE A 117 5.15 -25.61 -13.27
C ILE A 117 5.03 -26.88 -12.43
N GLU A 118 6.05 -27.70 -12.50
CA GLU A 118 6.19 -28.90 -11.67
C GLU A 118 6.65 -28.54 -10.25
N ASP A 119 6.40 -29.43 -9.28
CA ASP A 119 6.85 -29.29 -7.88
C ASP A 119 6.42 -27.98 -7.18
N LYS A 120 5.27 -27.41 -7.57
CA LYS A 120 4.74 -26.15 -6.98
C LYS A 120 4.80 -26.12 -5.46
N TYR A 121 4.46 -27.22 -4.81
CA TYR A 121 4.44 -27.33 -3.36
C TYR A 121 5.80 -26.98 -2.71
N LYS A 122 6.91 -27.43 -3.31
CA LYS A 122 8.27 -27.14 -2.83
C LYS A 122 8.58 -25.64 -2.88
N TYR A 123 8.23 -25.00 -3.99
CA TYR A 123 8.46 -23.57 -4.17
C TYR A 123 7.58 -22.74 -3.24
N GLU A 124 6.32 -23.09 -3.13
CA GLU A 124 5.37 -22.42 -2.26
C GLU A 124 5.77 -22.53 -0.78
N THR A 125 6.24 -23.71 -0.34
CA THR A 125 6.73 -23.90 1.03
C THR A 125 7.87 -22.92 1.33
N LYS A 126 8.81 -22.74 0.39
CA LYS A 126 9.92 -21.81 0.59
C LYS A 126 9.47 -20.35 0.61
N ILE A 127 8.51 -19.97 -0.23
CA ILE A 127 7.91 -18.63 -0.22
C ILE A 127 7.20 -18.36 1.11
N ILE A 128 6.48 -19.33 1.65
CA ILE A 128 5.84 -19.22 2.97
C ILE A 128 6.88 -18.97 4.06
N GLU A 129 7.99 -19.73 4.08
CA GLU A 129 9.07 -19.52 5.04
C GLU A 129 9.62 -18.08 4.99
N TRP A 130 9.83 -17.53 3.81
CA TRP A 130 10.30 -16.15 3.64
C TRP A 130 9.27 -15.13 4.14
N LEU A 131 8.01 -15.31 3.78
CA LEU A 131 6.93 -14.40 4.21
C LEU A 131 6.71 -14.49 5.74
N GLU A 132 6.86 -15.67 6.34
CA GLU A 132 6.78 -15.83 7.80
C GLU A 132 7.88 -15.04 8.52
N LEU A 133 9.11 -15.04 8.01
CA LEU A 133 10.20 -14.22 8.54
C LEU A 133 9.85 -12.73 8.44
N VAL A 134 9.45 -12.27 7.25
CA VAL A 134 9.14 -10.86 7.01
C VAL A 134 7.88 -10.40 7.75
N SER A 135 6.96 -11.30 8.08
CA SER A 135 5.77 -10.98 8.87
C SER A 135 6.10 -10.46 10.29
N SER A 136 7.33 -10.65 10.74
CA SER A 136 7.87 -10.17 12.01
C SER A 136 8.79 -8.96 11.84
N SER A 137 8.82 -8.33 10.69
CA SER A 137 9.60 -7.11 10.39
C SER A 137 9.26 -5.98 11.35
N ASN A 138 10.27 -5.17 11.69
CA ASN A 138 10.08 -3.92 12.45
C ASN A 138 9.36 -2.85 11.62
N ASN A 139 9.32 -2.97 10.31
CA ASN A 139 8.53 -2.13 9.42
C ASN A 139 7.09 -2.67 9.38
N GLU A 140 6.17 -2.02 10.12
CA GLU A 140 4.76 -2.45 10.22
C GLU A 140 4.07 -2.60 8.85
N LYS A 141 4.36 -1.72 7.90
CA LYS A 141 3.79 -1.79 6.55
C LYS A 141 4.25 -3.06 5.83
N ILE A 142 5.54 -3.35 5.88
CA ILE A 142 6.12 -4.54 5.26
C ILE A 142 5.61 -5.81 5.95
N ALA A 143 5.55 -5.82 7.29
CA ALA A 143 4.99 -6.92 8.05
C ALA A 143 3.51 -7.18 7.72
N SER A 144 2.71 -6.12 7.53
CA SER A 144 1.30 -6.24 7.11
C SER A 144 1.17 -6.81 5.71
N MET A 145 2.00 -6.37 4.76
CA MET A 145 2.02 -6.93 3.39
C MET A 145 2.34 -8.43 3.40
N ALA A 146 3.35 -8.86 4.16
CA ALA A 146 3.69 -10.28 4.28
C ALA A 146 2.54 -11.11 4.89
N LYS A 147 1.85 -10.58 5.90
CA LYS A 147 0.68 -11.22 6.50
C LYS A 147 -0.49 -11.32 5.54
N LEU A 148 -0.74 -10.28 4.72
CA LEU A 148 -1.78 -10.33 3.68
C LEU A 148 -1.48 -11.44 2.66
N ASP A 149 -0.24 -11.53 2.19
CA ASP A 149 0.20 -12.59 1.28
C ASP A 149 0.08 -13.98 1.89
N LEU A 150 0.50 -14.16 3.15
CA LEU A 150 0.33 -15.44 3.87
C LEU A 150 -1.14 -15.82 4.01
N SER A 151 -2.00 -14.88 4.38
CA SER A 151 -3.45 -15.13 4.49
C SER A 151 -4.03 -15.58 3.15
N ALA A 152 -3.64 -14.93 2.05
CA ALA A 152 -4.07 -15.31 0.71
C ALA A 152 -3.63 -16.75 0.36
N ILE A 153 -2.38 -17.12 0.65
CA ILE A 153 -1.88 -18.49 0.43
C ILE A 153 -2.67 -19.51 1.22
N TYR A 154 -2.92 -19.25 2.52
CA TYR A 154 -3.67 -20.23 3.35
C TYR A 154 -5.14 -20.30 2.96
N ARG A 155 -5.75 -19.20 2.46
CA ARG A 155 -7.09 -19.23 1.87
C ARG A 155 -7.13 -20.10 0.61
N GLU A 156 -6.16 -19.99 -0.30
CA GLU A 156 -6.03 -20.79 -1.51
C GLU A 156 -5.88 -22.28 -1.17
N LYS A 157 -5.19 -22.60 -0.06
CA LYS A 157 -5.06 -23.95 0.49
C LYS A 157 -6.30 -24.44 1.24
N LYS A 158 -7.35 -23.61 1.35
CA LYS A 158 -8.57 -23.88 2.14
C LYS A 158 -8.31 -24.02 3.66
N GLU A 159 -7.19 -23.52 4.14
CA GLU A 159 -6.82 -23.43 5.56
C GLU A 159 -7.39 -22.14 6.18
N TYR A 160 -8.72 -21.98 6.10
CA TYR A 160 -9.41 -20.72 6.42
C TYR A 160 -9.16 -20.22 7.85
N LYS A 161 -9.09 -21.16 8.81
CA LYS A 161 -8.79 -20.82 10.20
C LYS A 161 -7.43 -20.14 10.34
N LYS A 162 -6.41 -20.70 9.69
CA LYS A 162 -5.05 -20.14 9.72
C LYS A 162 -4.97 -18.80 8.99
N ALA A 163 -5.67 -18.68 7.86
CA ALA A 163 -5.80 -17.42 7.15
C ALA A 163 -6.41 -16.32 8.03
N GLN A 164 -7.47 -16.64 8.79
CA GLN A 164 -8.11 -15.72 9.72
C GLN A 164 -7.16 -15.32 10.86
N GLU A 165 -6.49 -16.27 11.51
CA GLU A 165 -5.54 -16.00 12.59
C GLU A 165 -4.40 -15.05 12.17
N ILE A 166 -4.02 -15.08 10.89
CA ILE A 166 -3.01 -14.17 10.33
C ILE A 166 -3.62 -12.78 10.10
N LEU A 167 -4.83 -12.69 9.54
CA LEU A 167 -5.53 -11.42 9.33
C LEU A 167 -5.78 -10.69 10.65
N ASP A 168 -6.10 -11.41 11.72
CA ASP A 168 -6.35 -10.81 13.04
C ASP A 168 -5.13 -10.07 13.60
N LYS A 169 -3.92 -10.43 13.15
CA LYS A 169 -2.65 -9.77 13.54
C LYS A 169 -2.34 -8.50 12.74
N ILE A 170 -3.17 -8.14 11.77
CA ILE A 170 -3.00 -6.92 10.96
C ILE A 170 -3.85 -5.80 11.59
N PRO A 171 -3.34 -4.56 11.68
CA PRO A 171 -4.11 -3.43 12.17
C PRO A 171 -5.41 -3.20 11.41
N GLU A 172 -6.48 -2.79 12.11
CA GLU A 172 -7.80 -2.54 11.51
C GLU A 172 -7.82 -1.38 10.49
N ILE A 173 -6.82 -0.50 10.54
CA ILE A 173 -6.69 0.65 9.62
C ILE A 173 -6.23 0.22 8.22
N ASP A 174 -5.72 -1.01 8.09
CA ASP A 174 -5.25 -1.53 6.82
C ASP A 174 -6.44 -1.85 5.89
N ILE A 175 -6.57 -1.09 4.80
CA ILE A 175 -7.67 -1.23 3.83
C ILE A 175 -7.62 -2.60 3.15
N ASP A 176 -6.43 -3.11 2.88
CA ASP A 176 -6.24 -4.39 2.19
C ASP A 176 -6.66 -5.56 3.07
N LYS A 177 -6.56 -5.43 4.41
CA LYS A 177 -7.07 -6.41 5.37
C LYS A 177 -8.56 -6.69 5.15
N LYS A 178 -9.38 -5.67 4.99
CA LYS A 178 -10.84 -5.84 4.81
C LYS A 178 -11.18 -6.58 3.52
N ILE A 179 -10.47 -6.31 2.44
CA ILE A 179 -10.68 -7.04 1.18
C ILE A 179 -10.25 -8.50 1.33
N GLN A 180 -9.12 -8.79 1.96
CA GLN A 180 -8.71 -10.18 2.21
C GLN A 180 -9.71 -10.92 3.13
N GLN A 181 -10.27 -10.22 4.12
CA GLN A 181 -11.33 -10.76 4.97
C GLN A 181 -12.58 -11.12 4.17
N ALA A 182 -13.01 -10.25 3.25
CA ALA A 182 -14.16 -10.52 2.39
C ALA A 182 -13.91 -11.72 1.47
N LEU A 183 -12.72 -11.80 0.85
CA LEU A 183 -12.31 -12.93 0.01
C LEU A 183 -12.23 -14.24 0.80
N LEU A 184 -11.84 -14.19 2.07
CA LEU A 184 -11.84 -15.35 2.96
C LEU A 184 -13.27 -15.84 3.21
N PHE A 185 -14.22 -14.97 3.54
CA PHE A 185 -15.63 -15.30 3.72
C PHE A 185 -16.26 -15.85 2.44
N GLU A 186 -15.97 -15.25 1.29
CA GLU A 186 -16.40 -15.76 -0.01
C GLU A 186 -15.91 -17.20 -0.23
N SER A 187 -14.62 -17.45 0.00
CA SER A 187 -14.01 -18.77 -0.20
C SER A 187 -14.53 -19.84 0.77
N SER A 188 -14.95 -19.43 1.97
CA SER A 188 -15.57 -20.32 2.97
C SER A 188 -17.08 -20.53 2.78
N GLY A 189 -17.70 -19.86 1.80
CA GLY A 189 -19.14 -19.93 1.52
C GLY A 189 -20.00 -19.01 2.40
N GLU A 190 -19.38 -18.11 3.16
CA GLU A 190 -20.06 -17.15 4.03
C GLU A 190 -20.43 -15.86 3.27
N TYR A 191 -21.15 -15.98 2.15
CA TYR A 191 -21.40 -14.94 1.18
C TYR A 191 -22.01 -13.65 1.77
N GLU A 192 -22.96 -13.77 2.71
CA GLU A 192 -23.59 -12.62 3.37
C GLU A 192 -22.55 -11.71 4.07
N LYS A 193 -21.56 -12.32 4.72
CA LYS A 193 -20.48 -11.56 5.36
C LYS A 193 -19.56 -10.91 4.33
N ALA A 194 -19.25 -11.61 3.24
CA ALA A 194 -18.44 -11.06 2.15
C ALA A 194 -19.14 -9.85 1.50
N TYR A 195 -20.43 -9.99 1.15
CA TYR A 195 -21.23 -8.87 0.62
C TYR A 195 -21.24 -7.67 1.56
N SER A 196 -21.49 -7.88 2.84
CA SER A 196 -21.52 -6.79 3.83
C SER A 196 -20.20 -6.00 3.86
N ILE A 197 -19.06 -6.65 3.72
CA ILE A 197 -17.76 -5.98 3.67
C ILE A 197 -17.57 -5.25 2.33
N TYR A 198 -17.86 -5.88 1.20
CA TYR A 198 -17.74 -5.26 -0.12
C TYR A 198 -18.65 -4.03 -0.25
N GLU A 199 -19.90 -4.13 0.18
CA GLU A 199 -20.85 -3.02 0.16
C GLU A 199 -20.42 -1.88 1.09
N SER A 200 -19.92 -2.19 2.30
CA SER A 200 -19.41 -1.19 3.23
C SER A 200 -18.18 -0.46 2.65
N LYS A 201 -17.33 -1.19 1.95
CA LYS A 201 -16.18 -0.59 1.27
C LYS A 201 -16.62 0.27 0.09
N LEU A 202 -17.53 -0.22 -0.74
CA LEU A 202 -18.10 0.53 -1.86
C LEU A 202 -18.73 1.85 -1.38
N TRP A 203 -19.52 1.80 -0.31
CA TRP A 203 -20.09 2.97 0.34
C TRP A 203 -19.03 3.97 0.78
N LYS A 204 -18.03 3.50 1.51
CA LYS A 204 -16.96 4.36 2.02
C LYS A 204 -16.16 5.01 0.89
N ASP A 205 -15.71 4.21 -0.08
CA ASP A 205 -14.82 4.69 -1.14
C ASP A 205 -15.56 5.66 -2.08
N SER A 206 -16.84 5.37 -2.39
CA SER A 206 -17.65 6.28 -3.21
C SER A 206 -17.91 7.62 -2.52
N HIS A 207 -18.11 7.63 -1.20
CA HIS A 207 -18.23 8.88 -0.42
C HIS A 207 -16.90 9.64 -0.34
N GLU A 208 -15.78 8.93 -0.30
CA GLU A 208 -14.45 9.57 -0.35
C GLU A 208 -14.22 10.26 -1.69
N VAL A 209 -14.54 9.58 -2.81
CA VAL A 209 -14.48 10.19 -4.15
C VAL A 209 -15.37 11.44 -4.23
N PHE A 210 -16.62 11.35 -3.74
CA PHE A 210 -17.54 12.48 -3.68
C PHE A 210 -16.98 13.64 -2.83
N GLY A 211 -16.35 13.33 -1.69
CA GLY A 211 -15.72 14.33 -0.81
C GLY A 211 -14.56 15.05 -1.51
N ILE A 212 -13.69 14.32 -2.22
CA ILE A 212 -12.58 14.90 -2.99
C ILE A 212 -13.10 15.85 -4.07
N LEU A 213 -14.13 15.44 -4.83
CA LEU A 213 -14.74 16.29 -5.85
C LEU A 213 -15.36 17.55 -5.24
N SER A 214 -15.96 17.46 -4.07
CA SER A 214 -16.47 18.63 -3.34
C SER A 214 -15.37 19.61 -2.95
N PHE A 215 -14.17 19.12 -2.60
CA PHE A 215 -13.01 19.99 -2.36
C PHE A 215 -12.53 20.67 -3.63
N ILE A 216 -12.52 19.97 -4.77
CA ILE A 216 -12.18 20.56 -6.08
C ILE A 216 -13.17 21.66 -6.44
N ILE A 217 -14.48 21.42 -6.29
CA ILE A 217 -15.52 22.42 -6.53
C ILE A 217 -15.30 23.68 -5.67
N ASN A 218 -15.01 23.50 -4.38
CA ASN A 218 -14.74 24.61 -3.48
C ASN A 218 -13.49 25.39 -3.88
N LEU A 219 -12.47 24.71 -4.41
CA LEU A 219 -11.26 25.36 -4.92
C LEU A 219 -11.56 26.18 -6.17
N LEU A 220 -12.34 25.65 -7.11
CA LEU A 220 -12.76 26.37 -8.33
C LEU A 220 -13.58 27.61 -7.99
N TYR A 221 -14.45 27.56 -6.99
CA TYR A 221 -15.17 28.75 -6.51
C TYR A 221 -14.21 29.82 -5.98
N LYS A 222 -13.19 29.45 -5.20
CA LYS A 222 -12.17 30.39 -4.71
C LYS A 222 -11.37 31.04 -5.83
N GLU A 223 -11.18 30.33 -6.93
CA GLU A 223 -10.52 30.83 -8.15
C GLU A 223 -11.47 31.64 -9.07
N ASN A 224 -12.74 31.80 -8.71
CA ASN A 224 -13.81 32.40 -9.53
C ASN A 224 -14.09 31.65 -10.85
N LYS A 225 -13.76 30.38 -10.94
CA LYS A 225 -13.98 29.52 -12.11
C LYS A 225 -15.37 28.84 -12.04
N PHE A 226 -16.42 29.64 -12.05
CA PHE A 226 -17.78 29.14 -11.81
C PHE A 226 -18.25 28.14 -12.87
N ASN A 227 -17.92 28.34 -14.15
CA ASN A 227 -18.35 27.42 -15.22
C ASN A 227 -17.74 26.03 -15.03
N GLU A 228 -16.44 25.97 -14.73
CA GLU A 228 -15.77 24.68 -14.44
C GLU A 228 -16.37 24.03 -13.18
N ALA A 229 -16.64 24.81 -12.14
CA ALA A 229 -17.29 24.31 -10.93
C ALA A 229 -18.66 23.69 -11.20
N GLU A 230 -19.48 24.29 -12.07
CA GLU A 230 -20.78 23.76 -12.49
C GLU A 230 -20.67 22.43 -13.22
N GLU A 231 -19.66 22.26 -14.08
CA GLU A 231 -19.39 20.97 -14.73
C GLU A 231 -19.09 19.86 -13.70
N TYR A 232 -18.28 20.17 -12.68
CA TYR A 232 -18.00 19.24 -11.59
C TYR A 232 -19.23 18.95 -10.71
N VAL A 233 -20.09 19.94 -10.47
CA VAL A 233 -21.36 19.76 -9.76
C VAL A 233 -22.26 18.79 -10.52
N GLU A 234 -22.42 18.94 -11.84
CA GLU A 234 -23.19 18.01 -12.66
C GLU A 234 -22.58 16.60 -12.69
N PHE A 235 -21.25 16.50 -12.68
CA PHE A 235 -20.57 15.22 -12.54
C PHE A 235 -20.85 14.55 -11.17
N CYS A 236 -20.80 15.33 -10.08
CA CYS A 236 -21.15 14.85 -8.74
C CYS A 236 -22.60 14.37 -8.66
N LYS A 237 -23.55 15.06 -9.31
CA LYS A 237 -24.95 14.63 -9.36
C LYS A 237 -25.10 13.25 -10.00
N LYS A 238 -24.36 12.97 -11.07
CA LYS A 238 -24.33 11.63 -11.69
C LYS A 238 -23.78 10.57 -10.75
N ILE A 239 -22.73 10.88 -9.98
CA ILE A 239 -22.18 9.99 -8.95
C ILE A 239 -23.24 9.68 -7.88
N ILE A 240 -23.95 10.71 -7.39
CA ILE A 240 -25.03 10.55 -6.41
C ILE A 240 -26.11 9.59 -6.94
N GLU A 241 -26.47 9.69 -8.21
CA GLU A 241 -27.44 8.80 -8.85
C GLU A 241 -26.93 7.37 -8.98
N VAL A 242 -25.72 7.18 -9.50
CA VAL A 242 -25.09 5.86 -9.71
C VAL A 242 -24.93 5.10 -8.40
N PHE A 243 -24.50 5.78 -7.34
CA PHE A 243 -24.29 5.18 -6.02
C PHE A 243 -25.49 5.30 -5.08
N GLU A 244 -26.62 5.79 -5.57
CA GLU A 244 -27.87 5.90 -4.81
C GLU A 244 -27.72 6.60 -3.44
N PHE A 245 -26.90 7.68 -3.36
CA PHE A 245 -26.67 8.41 -2.10
C PHE A 245 -27.90 9.15 -1.59
N GLY A 246 -28.88 9.43 -2.47
CA GLY A 246 -30.10 10.15 -2.16
C GLY A 246 -30.06 11.66 -2.49
N GLU A 247 -31.24 12.26 -2.57
CA GLU A 247 -31.42 13.65 -3.00
C GLU A 247 -30.79 14.69 -2.06
N TYR A 248 -30.63 14.34 -0.79
CA TYR A 248 -29.94 15.17 0.20
C TYR A 248 -28.59 15.69 -0.30
N TYR A 249 -27.77 14.84 -0.89
CA TYR A 249 -26.46 15.22 -1.41
C TYR A 249 -26.53 16.15 -2.62
N LYS A 250 -27.53 15.99 -3.49
CA LYS A 250 -27.77 16.91 -4.61
C LYS A 250 -28.10 18.31 -4.11
N TYR A 251 -29.01 18.40 -3.12
CA TYR A 251 -29.39 19.69 -2.53
C TYR A 251 -28.22 20.37 -1.80
N GLN A 252 -27.30 19.61 -1.22
CA GLN A 252 -26.07 20.16 -0.63
C GLN A 252 -25.17 20.81 -1.68
N LEU A 253 -25.01 20.19 -2.85
CA LEU A 253 -24.25 20.77 -3.97
C LEU A 253 -24.91 22.04 -4.50
N ASP A 254 -26.22 22.00 -4.73
CA ASP A 254 -26.98 23.15 -5.21
C ASP A 254 -27.00 24.30 -4.19
N LEU A 255 -27.04 24.00 -2.90
CA LEU A 255 -26.89 24.99 -1.83
C LEU A 255 -25.51 25.67 -1.86
N SER A 256 -24.45 24.88 -2.03
CA SER A 256 -23.10 25.43 -2.13
C SER A 256 -22.99 26.40 -3.31
N LEU A 257 -23.48 26.00 -4.48
CA LEU A 257 -23.49 26.83 -5.69
C LEU A 257 -24.32 28.11 -5.50
N ALA A 258 -25.53 28.01 -4.92
CA ALA A 258 -26.41 29.16 -4.67
C ALA A 258 -25.74 30.20 -3.74
N LYS A 259 -25.07 29.72 -2.68
CA LYS A 259 -24.32 30.60 -1.75
C LYS A 259 -23.18 31.35 -2.45
N GLU A 260 -22.39 30.66 -3.26
CA GLU A 260 -21.29 31.29 -3.99
C GLU A 260 -21.78 32.30 -5.03
N LYS A 261 -22.91 32.03 -5.67
CA LYS A 261 -23.57 32.98 -6.59
C LYS A 261 -24.35 34.10 -5.87
N ARG A 262 -24.45 34.06 -4.54
CA ARG A 262 -25.23 34.98 -3.70
C ARG A 262 -26.72 35.01 -4.08
N ASP A 263 -27.24 33.90 -4.57
CA ASP A 263 -28.63 33.70 -4.88
C ASP A 263 -29.43 33.37 -3.61
N LYS A 264 -30.03 34.37 -3.00
CA LYS A 264 -30.75 34.22 -1.73
C LYS A 264 -32.01 33.33 -1.86
N ASP A 265 -32.74 33.46 -2.94
CA ASP A 265 -33.99 32.71 -3.11
C ASP A 265 -33.67 31.21 -3.29
N LYS A 266 -32.70 30.89 -4.12
CA LYS A 266 -32.22 29.53 -4.31
C LYS A 266 -31.59 28.93 -3.04
N THR A 267 -30.87 29.76 -2.28
CA THR A 267 -30.28 29.35 -0.99
C THR A 267 -31.37 28.91 -0.02
N ILE A 268 -32.45 29.70 0.13
CA ILE A 268 -33.58 29.38 1.00
C ILE A 268 -34.32 28.13 0.51
N GLU A 269 -34.57 28.02 -0.79
CA GLU A 269 -35.20 26.84 -1.41
C GLU A 269 -34.43 25.58 -1.08
N MET A 270 -33.10 25.57 -1.26
CA MET A 270 -32.25 24.41 -1.01
C MET A 270 -32.19 24.03 0.49
N ILE A 271 -32.14 25.01 1.38
CA ILE A 271 -32.19 24.76 2.83
C ILE A 271 -33.51 24.06 3.20
N ILE A 272 -34.63 24.51 2.67
CA ILE A 272 -35.94 23.87 2.93
C ILE A 272 -35.94 22.43 2.45
N LYS A 273 -35.44 22.16 1.23
CA LYS A 273 -35.34 20.80 0.69
C LYS A 273 -34.45 19.90 1.52
N ILE A 274 -33.26 20.38 1.93
CA ILE A 274 -32.34 19.65 2.80
C ILE A 274 -33.02 19.26 4.12
N VAL A 275 -33.76 20.18 4.72
CA VAL A 275 -34.48 19.91 5.99
C VAL A 275 -35.59 18.89 5.79
N SER A 276 -36.37 18.97 4.69
CA SER A 276 -37.40 17.99 4.39
C SER A 276 -36.84 16.59 4.13
N GLU A 277 -35.71 16.51 3.48
CA GLU A 277 -35.02 15.24 3.17
C GLU A 277 -34.20 14.68 4.34
N ALA A 278 -33.82 15.51 5.32
CA ALA A 278 -33.02 15.02 6.48
C ALA A 278 -33.77 13.94 7.30
N SER A 279 -35.08 13.86 7.19
CA SER A 279 -35.90 12.77 7.75
C SER A 279 -35.96 11.53 6.84
N SER A 280 -35.50 11.63 5.58
CA SER A 280 -35.53 10.56 4.56
C SER A 280 -34.14 9.92 4.31
N MET A 281 -33.17 10.10 5.21
CA MET A 281 -31.86 9.39 5.16
C MET A 281 -32.01 7.85 5.08
N ASP A 282 -33.24 7.34 5.27
CA ASP A 282 -33.61 5.94 5.04
C ASP A 282 -33.46 5.47 3.58
N ASN A 283 -33.24 6.36 2.61
CA ASN A 283 -33.20 5.96 1.20
C ASN A 283 -31.95 5.14 0.85
N ALA A 284 -30.80 5.46 1.46
CA ALA A 284 -29.60 4.64 1.29
C ALA A 284 -29.80 3.21 1.85
N MET A 285 -30.59 3.05 2.92
CA MET A 285 -30.94 1.76 3.49
C MET A 285 -31.86 0.92 2.60
N LYS A 286 -32.56 1.55 1.65
CA LYS A 286 -33.41 0.89 0.68
C LYS A 286 -32.72 0.59 -0.64
N SER A 287 -31.47 1.06 -0.79
CA SER A 287 -30.68 0.84 -1.98
C SER A 287 -30.40 -0.64 -2.20
N LYS A 288 -30.47 -1.05 -3.47
CA LYS A 288 -30.08 -2.41 -3.88
C LYS A 288 -28.57 -2.63 -3.80
N LEU A 289 -27.78 -1.55 -3.82
CA LEU A 289 -26.32 -1.59 -3.76
C LEU A 289 -25.80 -1.92 -2.35
N TYR A 290 -26.59 -1.69 -1.29
CA TYR A 290 -26.16 -1.76 0.11
C TYR A 290 -27.05 -2.65 0.97
N ARG A 291 -27.73 -3.64 0.36
CA ARG A 291 -28.75 -4.47 1.02
C ARG A 291 -28.21 -5.37 2.15
N HIS A 292 -26.92 -5.73 2.12
CA HIS A 292 -26.29 -6.57 3.14
C HIS A 292 -25.51 -5.72 4.16
N MET A 293 -25.41 -4.41 3.93
CA MET A 293 -24.73 -3.49 4.84
C MET A 293 -25.63 -3.19 6.04
N LYS A 294 -25.04 -3.23 7.25
CA LYS A 294 -25.72 -2.81 8.47
C LYS A 294 -25.40 -1.35 8.73
N PHE A 295 -26.38 -0.47 8.58
CA PHE A 295 -26.27 0.93 8.95
C PHE A 295 -26.46 1.10 10.47
N ASN A 296 -25.49 1.72 11.15
CA ASN A 296 -25.65 2.12 12.55
C ASN A 296 -26.45 3.42 12.61
N VAL A 297 -27.76 3.32 12.91
CA VAL A 297 -28.71 4.43 12.92
C VAL A 297 -28.60 5.31 14.19
N ASN A 298 -27.41 5.46 14.78
CA ASN A 298 -27.25 6.23 16.02
C ASN A 298 -27.09 7.76 15.84
N SER A 299 -27.34 8.32 14.66
CA SER A 299 -27.24 9.77 14.42
C SER A 299 -28.43 10.38 13.68
N SER A 300 -29.65 10.11 14.11
CA SER A 300 -30.75 10.99 13.74
C SER A 300 -30.51 12.35 14.41
N ILE A 301 -29.98 13.32 13.64
CA ILE A 301 -30.01 14.71 14.08
C ILE A 301 -31.47 15.05 14.28
N SER A 302 -31.86 15.39 15.51
CA SER A 302 -33.28 15.65 15.82
C SER A 302 -33.83 16.77 14.93
N LYS A 303 -35.05 16.61 14.48
CA LYS A 303 -35.77 17.61 13.67
C LYS A 303 -35.63 19.03 14.28
N ASP A 304 -35.67 19.13 15.60
CA ASP A 304 -35.50 20.39 16.34
C ASP A 304 -34.16 21.06 16.12
N LYS A 305 -33.08 20.27 15.99
CA LYS A 305 -31.72 20.82 15.74
C LYS A 305 -31.62 21.37 14.30
N TYR A 306 -32.26 20.72 13.34
CA TYR A 306 -32.36 21.22 11.97
C TYR A 306 -33.20 22.47 11.85
N GLU A 307 -34.37 22.51 12.51
CA GLU A 307 -35.22 23.71 12.53
C GLU A 307 -34.53 24.92 13.15
N LYS A 308 -33.68 24.70 14.16
CA LYS A 308 -32.86 25.75 14.74
C LYS A 308 -31.81 26.27 13.76
N MET A 309 -31.10 25.37 13.04
CA MET A 309 -30.14 25.75 12.01
C MET A 309 -30.77 26.54 10.86
N VAL A 310 -31.99 26.17 10.44
CA VAL A 310 -32.75 26.92 9.43
C VAL A 310 -33.09 28.32 9.90
N LYS A 311 -33.59 28.47 11.14
CA LYS A 311 -33.89 29.78 11.72
C LYS A 311 -32.67 30.69 11.87
N GLU A 312 -31.50 30.10 12.12
CA GLU A 312 -30.22 30.84 12.20
C GLU A 312 -29.70 31.23 10.80
N ALA A 313 -29.91 30.39 9.77
CA ALA A 313 -29.45 30.66 8.40
C ALA A 313 -30.33 31.67 7.63
N ILE A 314 -31.56 31.89 8.06
CA ILE A 314 -32.54 32.85 7.46
C ILE A 314 -32.39 34.26 8.10
N LYS A 315 -31.74 34.40 9.27
CA LYS A 315 -31.41 35.67 9.89
C LYS A 315 -30.17 36.30 9.24
#